data_0eab4e58c091bf56e1b830417845ddfe
#
_entry.id   0eab4e58c091bf56e1b830417845ddfe
#
_cell.length_a   1.000
_cell.length_b   1.000
_cell.length_c   1.000
_cell.angle_alpha   90.00
_cell.angle_beta   90.00
_cell.angle_gamma   90.00
#
_symmetry.space_group_name_H-M   'P 1'
#
loop_
_entity.id
_entity.type
_entity.pdbx_description
1 polymer ?
#
loop_
_entity_poly.entity_id
_entity_poly.type
_entity_poly.pdbx_seq_one_letter_code
_entity_poly.pdbx_strand_id
1 'polypeptide(L)'
;MTGLYIHIPFCASRCVYCGFYSTTLPALRDAYVDALCQELTLRAEELPADEALTTIYLGGGTPSQLTTDQLDRLFSYIYKVYRPQPVEVTMECNPDDITPAFADWIAQSPIDRISMGAQTFSDDRLRLLRRRHTAAEVRRGTTVLRRG
;
A
#
# COMPACT_ATOMS: atom_id res chain seq x y z
N MET A 1 4.84 4.84 -21.69
CA MET A 1 3.99 4.41 -20.53
C MET A 1 4.82 4.55 -19.28
N THR A 2 4.44 5.44 -18.39
CA THR A 2 5.21 5.79 -17.20
C THR A 2 4.45 5.38 -15.93
N GLY A 3 5.15 4.76 -14.98
CA GLY A 3 4.59 4.30 -13.71
C GLY A 3 5.23 5.01 -12.52
N LEU A 4 4.47 5.22 -11.45
CA LEU A 4 4.92 5.71 -10.16
C LEU A 4 4.95 4.56 -9.15
N TYR A 5 6.12 4.25 -8.64
CA TYR A 5 6.30 3.35 -7.50
C TYR A 5 6.56 4.16 -6.23
N ILE A 6 5.79 3.89 -5.19
CA ILE A 6 5.97 4.50 -3.87
C ILE A 6 6.30 3.41 -2.86
N HIS A 7 7.46 3.54 -2.23
CA HIS A 7 7.90 2.62 -1.19
C HIS A 7 7.37 3.06 0.18
N ILE A 8 6.60 2.20 0.83
CA ILE A 8 6.08 2.40 2.19
C ILE A 8 6.79 1.43 3.13
N PRO A 9 7.81 1.87 3.88
CA PRO A 9 8.71 0.98 4.62
C PRO A 9 8.16 0.52 5.98
N PHE A 10 6.87 0.62 6.23
CA PHE A 10 6.28 0.27 7.53
C PHE A 10 5.75 -1.15 7.55
N CYS A 11 6.14 -1.91 8.59
CA CYS A 11 5.60 -3.23 8.90
C CYS A 11 5.21 -3.27 10.38
N ALA A 12 4.14 -3.96 10.71
CA ALA A 12 3.80 -4.19 12.12
C ALA A 12 4.75 -5.19 12.79
N SER A 13 5.30 -6.14 12.00
CA SER A 13 6.35 -7.07 12.43
C SER A 13 7.19 -7.49 11.22
N ARG A 14 8.41 -7.96 11.46
CA ARG A 14 9.27 -8.50 10.39
C ARG A 14 9.12 -10.00 10.27
N CYS A 15 8.86 -10.46 9.05
CA CYS A 15 8.89 -11.87 8.71
C CYS A 15 10.34 -12.37 8.57
N VAL A 16 10.59 -13.64 8.87
CA VAL A 16 11.95 -14.23 8.88
C VAL A 16 12.64 -14.22 7.51
N TYR A 17 11.87 -14.18 6.43
CA TYR A 17 12.36 -14.23 5.05
C TYR A 17 12.47 -12.86 4.37
N CYS A 18 12.05 -11.77 5.07
CA CYS A 18 11.91 -10.46 4.43
C CYS A 18 13.25 -9.74 4.32
N GLY A 19 13.72 -9.51 3.09
CA GLY A 19 14.90 -8.71 2.78
C GLY A 19 14.61 -7.26 2.39
N PHE A 20 13.35 -6.83 2.37
CA PHE A 20 12.99 -5.45 2.03
C PHE A 20 13.35 -4.47 3.15
N TYR A 21 13.73 -3.26 2.74
CA TYR A 21 13.90 -2.17 3.69
C TYR A 21 12.57 -1.87 4.39
N SER A 22 12.55 -2.00 5.71
CA SER A 22 11.35 -1.78 6.51
C SER A 22 11.66 -1.42 7.96
N THR A 23 10.73 -0.72 8.61
CA THR A 23 10.77 -0.36 10.02
C THR A 23 9.46 -0.73 10.72
N THR A 24 9.54 -0.97 12.01
CA THR A 24 8.37 -1.21 12.88
C THR A 24 8.03 0.01 13.75
N LEU A 25 8.55 1.20 13.42
CA LEU A 25 8.36 2.43 14.18
C LEU A 25 7.16 3.23 13.65
N PRO A 26 5.94 3.05 14.21
CA PRO A 26 4.75 3.74 13.70
C PRO A 26 4.79 5.26 13.88
N ALA A 27 5.54 5.76 14.87
CA ALA A 27 5.68 7.19 15.14
C ALA A 27 6.32 7.97 13.98
N LEU A 28 7.00 7.30 13.05
CA LEU A 28 7.63 7.95 11.89
C LEU A 28 6.67 8.10 10.69
N ARG A 29 5.48 7.54 10.73
CA ARG A 29 4.57 7.47 9.56
C ARG A 29 4.19 8.85 9.04
N ASP A 30 3.80 9.78 9.92
CA ASP A 30 3.40 11.13 9.50
C ASP A 30 4.56 11.91 8.85
N ALA A 31 5.72 11.90 9.51
CA ALA A 31 6.91 12.56 8.96
C ALA A 31 7.35 11.94 7.63
N TYR A 32 7.21 10.63 7.47
CA TYR A 32 7.50 9.94 6.23
C TYR A 32 6.55 10.33 5.11
N VAL A 33 5.24 10.38 5.37
CA VAL A 33 4.24 10.82 4.40
C VAL A 33 4.45 12.28 4.00
N ASP A 34 4.81 13.16 4.95
CA ASP A 34 5.19 14.54 4.65
C ASP A 34 6.41 14.62 3.73
N ALA A 35 7.44 13.82 4.01
CA ALA A 35 8.63 13.75 3.17
C ALA A 35 8.31 13.21 1.76
N LEU A 36 7.45 12.19 1.63
CA LEU A 36 6.97 11.69 0.34
C LEU A 36 6.25 12.79 -0.45
N CYS A 37 5.36 13.55 0.19
CA CYS A 37 4.65 14.66 -0.46
C CYS A 37 5.62 15.72 -0.97
N GLN A 38 6.68 16.01 -0.22
CA GLN A 38 7.74 16.92 -0.66
C GLN A 38 8.54 16.32 -1.83
N GLU A 39 8.94 15.05 -1.74
CA GLU A 39 9.66 14.37 -2.81
C GLU A 39 8.86 14.34 -4.11
N LEU A 40 7.57 14.02 -4.08
CA LEU A 40 6.69 14.08 -5.23
C LEU A 40 6.71 15.45 -5.91
N THR A 41 6.69 16.52 -5.12
CA THR A 41 6.75 17.89 -5.64
C THR A 41 8.11 18.20 -6.27
N LEU A 42 9.21 17.81 -5.62
CA LEU A 42 10.57 18.04 -6.12
C LEU A 42 10.85 17.28 -7.43
N ARG A 43 10.25 16.10 -7.58
CA ARG A 43 10.44 15.22 -8.74
C ARG A 43 9.36 15.39 -9.81
N ALA A 44 8.51 16.40 -9.69
CA ALA A 44 7.41 16.62 -10.63
C ALA A 44 7.88 16.73 -12.10
N GLU A 45 9.03 17.32 -12.33
CA GLU A 45 9.63 17.55 -13.67
C GLU A 45 10.31 16.29 -14.25
N GLU A 46 10.43 15.21 -13.48
CA GLU A 46 10.98 13.93 -14.00
C GLU A 46 9.99 13.24 -14.95
N LEU A 47 8.69 13.56 -14.86
CA LEU A 47 7.70 13.11 -15.82
C LEU A 47 7.68 14.11 -16.99
N PRO A 48 8.04 13.69 -18.23
CA PRO A 48 7.95 14.55 -19.40
C PRO A 48 6.54 15.11 -19.59
N ALA A 49 6.43 16.35 -20.07
CA ALA A 49 5.14 17.04 -20.19
C ALA A 49 4.17 16.37 -21.19
N ASP A 50 4.69 15.58 -22.11
CA ASP A 50 3.95 14.80 -23.12
C ASP A 50 3.65 13.36 -22.67
N GLU A 51 4.13 12.95 -21.49
CA GLU A 51 3.83 11.63 -20.92
C GLU A 51 2.77 11.70 -19.83
N ALA A 52 1.85 10.73 -19.83
CA ALA A 52 0.89 10.53 -18.75
C ALA A 52 1.38 9.46 -17.79
N LEU A 53 1.18 9.69 -16.49
CA LEU A 53 1.34 8.68 -15.46
C LEU A 53 0.17 7.69 -15.56
N THR A 54 0.46 6.44 -15.95
CA THR A 54 -0.57 5.44 -16.26
C THR A 54 -0.73 4.36 -15.20
N THR A 55 0.29 4.15 -14.36
CA THR A 55 0.22 3.18 -13.27
C THR A 55 0.76 3.77 -11.98
N ILE A 56 0.12 3.44 -10.87
CA ILE A 56 0.57 3.81 -9.52
C ILE A 56 0.65 2.52 -8.68
N TYR A 57 1.78 2.32 -8.03
CA TYR A 57 2.00 1.15 -7.19
C TYR A 57 2.54 1.55 -5.82
N LEU A 58 1.77 1.26 -4.77
CA LEU A 58 2.22 1.39 -3.39
C LEU A 58 2.67 0.02 -2.88
N GLY A 59 3.95 -0.09 -2.57
CA GLY A 59 4.55 -1.36 -2.14
C GLY A 59 5.65 -1.16 -1.10
N GLY A 60 6.44 -2.20 -0.85
CA GLY A 60 7.63 -2.14 0.02
C GLY A 60 7.50 -2.96 1.30
N GLY A 61 7.30 -2.33 2.44
CA GLY A 61 7.01 -3.00 3.69
C GLY A 61 5.56 -3.47 3.70
N THR A 62 4.66 -2.60 4.15
CA THR A 62 3.22 -2.85 4.15
C THR A 62 2.46 -1.52 4.05
N PRO A 63 2.03 -1.10 2.86
CA PRO A 63 1.29 0.14 2.69
C PRO A 63 0.01 0.25 3.53
N SER A 64 -0.68 -0.86 3.77
CA SER A 64 -1.86 -0.92 4.65
C SER A 64 -1.57 -0.62 6.14
N GLN A 65 -0.32 -0.40 6.51
CA GLN A 65 0.05 0.12 7.83
C GLN A 65 -0.11 1.64 7.95
N LEU A 66 -0.29 2.37 6.86
CA LEU A 66 -0.69 3.78 6.90
C LEU A 66 -2.17 3.88 7.28
N THR A 67 -2.53 4.98 7.95
CA THR A 67 -3.94 5.30 8.18
C THR A 67 -4.61 5.76 6.89
N THR A 68 -5.95 5.68 6.83
CA THR A 68 -6.71 6.18 5.69
C THR A 68 -6.45 7.67 5.44
N ASP A 69 -6.35 8.49 6.49
CA ASP A 69 -6.02 9.92 6.37
C ASP A 69 -4.62 10.15 5.76
N GLN A 70 -3.64 9.32 6.13
CA GLN A 70 -2.30 9.38 5.55
C GLN A 70 -2.30 8.98 4.08
N LEU A 71 -3.06 7.95 3.72
CA LEU A 71 -3.25 7.51 2.34
C LEU A 71 -4.00 8.55 1.50
N ASP A 72 -5.08 9.15 2.03
CA ASP A 72 -5.83 10.22 1.38
C ASP A 72 -4.93 11.43 1.08
N ARG A 73 -4.12 11.83 2.06
CA ARG A 73 -3.14 12.91 1.88
C ARG A 73 -2.14 12.58 0.78
N LEU A 74 -1.58 11.37 0.77
CA LEU A 74 -0.63 10.94 -0.24
C LEU A 74 -1.24 10.93 -1.64
N PHE A 75 -2.41 10.33 -1.82
CA PHE A 75 -3.13 10.33 -3.10
C PHE A 75 -3.48 11.74 -3.56
N SER A 76 -3.95 12.61 -2.67
CA SER A 76 -4.23 14.01 -3.00
C SER A 76 -3.01 14.72 -3.58
N TYR A 77 -1.81 14.48 -3.02
CA TYR A 77 -0.55 15.03 -3.56
C TYR A 77 -0.17 14.42 -4.92
N ILE A 78 -0.29 13.11 -5.09
CA ILE A 78 -0.02 12.44 -6.38
C ILE A 78 -0.89 13.06 -7.47
N TYR A 79 -2.20 13.17 -7.23
CA TYR A 79 -3.14 13.70 -8.21
C TYR A 79 -2.94 15.20 -8.47
N LYS A 80 -2.56 15.98 -7.46
CA LYS A 80 -2.25 17.39 -7.60
C LYS A 80 -1.00 17.63 -8.43
N VAL A 81 0.08 16.85 -8.19
CA VAL A 81 1.39 17.05 -8.83
C VAL A 81 1.40 16.48 -10.25
N TYR A 82 0.98 15.23 -10.43
CA TYR A 82 1.13 14.51 -11.70
C TYR A 82 -0.12 14.47 -12.56
N ARG A 83 -1.29 14.83 -12.01
CA ARG A 83 -2.60 14.74 -12.70
C ARG A 83 -2.74 13.42 -13.47
N PRO A 84 -2.53 12.28 -12.82
CA PRO A 84 -2.45 10.99 -13.50
C PRO A 84 -3.76 10.62 -14.16
N GLN A 85 -3.65 9.82 -15.25
CA GLN A 85 -4.77 9.12 -15.86
C GLN A 85 -4.49 7.62 -15.72
N PRO A 86 -4.58 7.07 -14.49
CA PRO A 86 -4.16 5.72 -14.23
C PRO A 86 -5.12 4.71 -14.86
N VAL A 87 -4.53 3.67 -15.45
CA VAL A 87 -5.24 2.46 -15.87
C VAL A 87 -5.15 1.37 -14.79
N GLU A 88 -4.24 1.53 -13.83
CA GLU A 88 -4.12 0.66 -12.65
C GLU A 88 -3.50 1.42 -11.47
N VAL A 89 -4.15 1.34 -10.32
CA VAL A 89 -3.65 1.81 -9.01
C VAL A 89 -3.61 0.63 -8.07
N THR A 90 -2.42 0.10 -7.82
CA THR A 90 -2.21 -1.08 -6.97
C THR A 90 -1.68 -0.70 -5.60
N MET A 91 -2.19 -1.37 -4.56
CA MET A 91 -1.64 -1.30 -3.20
C MET A 91 -1.41 -2.68 -2.61
N GLU A 92 -0.24 -2.87 -1.99
CA GLU A 92 0.05 -4.06 -1.20
C GLU A 92 -0.58 -4.00 0.19
N CYS A 93 -1.19 -5.10 0.62
CA CYS A 93 -1.85 -5.22 1.92
C CYS A 93 -1.47 -6.52 2.64
N ASN A 94 -1.45 -6.49 3.96
CA ASN A 94 -1.51 -7.71 4.76
C ASN A 94 -2.96 -8.13 4.98
N PRO A 95 -3.25 -9.45 5.03
CA PRO A 95 -4.61 -9.93 5.24
C PRO A 95 -5.27 -9.45 6.52
N ASP A 96 -4.49 -9.30 7.59
CA ASP A 96 -4.96 -8.86 8.91
C ASP A 96 -5.25 -7.36 9.01
N ASP A 97 -4.79 -6.56 8.03
CA ASP A 97 -5.11 -5.14 7.93
C ASP A 97 -6.46 -4.89 7.23
N ILE A 98 -7.03 -5.90 6.55
CA ILE A 98 -8.29 -5.77 5.83
C ILE A 98 -9.47 -5.89 6.80
N THR A 99 -9.96 -4.75 7.23
CA THR A 99 -11.19 -4.61 8.01
C THR A 99 -12.34 -4.17 7.11
N PRO A 100 -13.63 -4.33 7.51
CA PRO A 100 -14.75 -3.77 6.76
C PRO A 100 -14.61 -2.27 6.49
N ALA A 101 -14.24 -1.48 7.50
CA ALA A 101 -14.05 -0.04 7.36
C ALA A 101 -12.92 0.31 6.37
N PHE A 102 -11.83 -0.46 6.37
CA PHE A 102 -10.75 -0.27 5.41
C PHE A 102 -11.17 -0.63 3.99
N ALA A 103 -11.96 -1.70 3.81
CA ALA A 103 -12.51 -2.08 2.51
C ALA A 103 -13.50 -1.03 1.97
N ASP A 104 -14.35 -0.47 2.83
CA ASP A 104 -15.26 0.63 2.47
C ASP A 104 -14.49 1.88 2.02
N TRP A 105 -13.36 2.17 2.67
CA TRP A 105 -12.47 3.24 2.25
C TRP A 105 -11.81 2.94 0.89
N ILE A 106 -11.29 1.71 0.69
CA ILE A 106 -10.71 1.29 -0.59
C ILE A 106 -11.71 1.48 -1.74
N ALA A 107 -12.97 1.09 -1.54
CA ALA A 107 -14.02 1.20 -2.55
C ALA A 107 -14.30 2.67 -2.98
N GLN A 108 -13.94 3.65 -2.15
CA GLN A 108 -14.09 5.07 -2.43
C GLN A 108 -12.77 5.74 -2.84
N SER A 109 -11.66 5.03 -2.71
CA SER A 109 -10.30 5.51 -3.04
C SER A 109 -9.99 5.32 -4.53
N PRO A 110 -8.88 5.88 -5.04
CA PRO A 110 -8.44 5.61 -6.41
C PRO A 110 -7.89 4.20 -6.63
N ILE A 111 -7.82 3.35 -5.60
CA ILE A 111 -7.22 2.00 -5.69
C ILE A 111 -8.21 1.06 -6.38
N ASP A 112 -7.75 0.42 -7.46
CA ASP A 112 -8.53 -0.56 -8.23
C ASP A 112 -7.99 -1.99 -8.12
N ARG A 113 -6.79 -2.17 -7.52
CA ARG A 113 -6.15 -3.47 -7.35
C ARG A 113 -5.47 -3.61 -5.99
N ILE A 114 -5.78 -4.70 -5.29
CA ILE A 114 -5.08 -5.08 -4.04
C ILE A 114 -4.20 -6.30 -4.29
N SER A 115 -2.92 -6.17 -3.90
CA SER A 115 -1.98 -7.28 -3.82
C SER A 115 -1.84 -7.73 -2.37
N MET A 116 -2.29 -8.94 -2.05
CA MET A 116 -2.35 -9.43 -0.67
C MET A 116 -1.33 -10.53 -0.42
N GLY A 117 -0.48 -10.33 0.58
CA GLY A 117 0.57 -11.28 0.98
C GLY A 117 0.04 -12.47 1.78
N ALA A 118 -0.62 -13.42 1.12
CA ALA A 118 -1.14 -14.64 1.77
C ALA A 118 -0.04 -15.64 2.18
N GLN A 119 1.02 -15.77 1.38
CA GLN A 119 2.16 -16.67 1.53
C GLN A 119 1.81 -18.16 1.49
N THR A 120 0.91 -18.62 2.38
CA THR A 120 0.44 -20.01 2.47
C THR A 120 -0.90 -20.06 3.19
N PHE A 121 -1.66 -21.14 3.01
CA PHE A 121 -2.89 -21.44 3.75
C PHE A 121 -2.69 -22.44 4.91
N SER A 122 -1.43 -22.69 5.31
CA SER A 122 -1.08 -23.49 6.48
C SER A 122 -0.72 -22.59 7.66
N ASP A 123 -1.51 -22.61 8.72
CA ASP A 123 -1.25 -21.77 9.90
C ASP A 123 0.06 -22.13 10.60
N ASP A 124 0.50 -23.41 10.56
CA ASP A 124 1.80 -23.80 11.10
C ASP A 124 2.96 -23.16 10.33
N ARG A 125 2.85 -23.12 8.99
CA ARG A 125 3.86 -22.46 8.15
C ARG A 125 3.82 -20.95 8.33
N LEU A 126 2.64 -20.34 8.48
CA LEU A 126 2.52 -18.92 8.77
C LEU A 126 3.23 -18.55 10.08
N ARG A 127 3.07 -19.37 11.13
CA ARG A 127 3.78 -19.19 12.41
C ARG A 127 5.30 -19.29 12.25
N LEU A 128 5.80 -20.28 11.49
CA LEU A 128 7.23 -20.41 11.19
C LEU A 128 7.79 -19.19 10.46
N LEU A 129 7.02 -18.61 9.55
CA LEU A 129 7.38 -17.40 8.81
C LEU A 129 7.24 -16.11 9.64
N ARG A 130 6.78 -16.19 10.89
CA ARG A 130 6.41 -15.06 11.75
C ARG A 130 5.38 -14.14 11.10
N ARG A 131 4.42 -14.72 10.38
CA ARG A 131 3.26 -13.98 9.86
C ARG A 131 2.25 -13.78 10.97
N ARG A 132 1.62 -12.59 11.01
CA ARG A 132 0.60 -12.25 12.01
C ARG A 132 -0.76 -12.82 11.68
N HIS A 133 -1.06 -12.96 10.37
CA HIS A 133 -2.36 -13.42 9.90
C HIS A 133 -2.47 -14.95 9.87
N THR A 134 -3.70 -15.42 9.84
CA THR A 134 -4.10 -16.82 9.67
C THR A 134 -4.67 -17.06 8.27
N ALA A 135 -4.79 -18.33 7.86
CA ALA A 135 -5.46 -18.69 6.61
C ALA A 135 -6.93 -18.23 6.57
N ALA A 136 -7.60 -18.20 7.73
CA ALA A 136 -8.96 -17.68 7.84
C ALA A 136 -9.06 -16.18 7.56
N GLU A 137 -8.05 -15.40 7.99
CA GLU A 137 -7.99 -13.96 7.74
C GLU A 137 -7.75 -13.64 6.27
N VAL A 138 -6.96 -14.45 5.55
CA VAL A 138 -6.81 -14.32 4.09
C VAL A 138 -8.17 -14.48 3.40
N ARG A 139 -8.92 -15.52 3.74
CA ARG A 139 -10.24 -15.78 3.16
C ARG A 139 -11.24 -14.68 3.49
N ARG A 140 -11.27 -14.24 4.75
CA ARG A 140 -12.12 -13.14 5.21
C ARG A 140 -11.79 -11.84 4.46
N GLY A 141 -10.52 -11.45 4.41
CA GLY A 141 -10.07 -10.24 3.71
C GLY A 141 -10.46 -10.24 2.24
N THR A 142 -10.27 -11.36 1.54
CA THR A 142 -10.69 -11.52 0.14
C THR A 142 -12.20 -11.36 -0.02
N THR A 143 -13.00 -11.93 0.90
CA THR A 143 -14.47 -11.84 0.86
C THR A 143 -14.94 -10.40 1.10
N VAL A 144 -14.32 -9.70 2.04
CA VAL A 144 -14.65 -8.31 2.38
C VAL A 144 -14.35 -7.39 1.20
N LEU A 145 -13.17 -7.51 0.58
CA LEU A 145 -12.78 -6.70 -0.59
C LEU A 145 -13.65 -6.93 -1.84
N ARG A 146 -14.25 -8.12 -1.99
CA ARG A 146 -15.13 -8.43 -3.13
C ARG A 146 -16.56 -7.87 -3.00
N ARG A 147 -16.92 -7.36 -1.83
CA ARG A 147 -18.27 -6.81 -1.57
C ARG A 147 -18.35 -5.30 -1.80
N GLY A 148 -17.23 -4.60 -1.87
CA GLY A 148 -17.10 -3.20 -2.27
C GLY A 148 -16.74 -3.07 -3.74
#